data_c0c5152efb6c736fe5add1e8bebbb834
#
_entry.id   c0c5152efb6c736fe5add1e8bebbb834
#
_cell.length_a   1.000
_cell.length_b   1.000
_cell.length_c   1.000
_cell.angle_alpha   90.00
_cell.angle_beta   90.00
_cell.angle_gamma   90.00
#
_symmetry.space_group_name_H-M   'P 1'
#
loop_
_entity.id
_entity.type
_entity.pdbx_description
1 polymer ?
#
loop_
_entity_poly.entity_id
_entity_poly.type
_entity_poly.pdbx_seq_one_letter_code
_entity_poly.pdbx_strand_id
1 'polypeptide(L)'
;MTSKTKTYKDVEIKEYSDLVAEPQYDLFFNNGNNERQEEGTLRVLSLFSGCGGMDIGLEGGFICHNHSATKQEWIRRRINNDWVQLNRNLFRTVFACDILEEARLAWLRYMSRYNVNPEIYHLTSIVDLVKLHKDGGGIFPDNIDIVTGGFPCQDFSVAGKRRGFNSSVSHNGEKREDDSPSEETRGKLYIWMKQVIDLVRPKMFIAENVKGLVSLGDVKDIIQSDFSAANGNDYIVLDPQVLHAANYGVPETRERVIFIGIKRSALRPEAVEALGQKVIPAEYDPYPKPTHNFNVCDETLPAPVTCRDIFTGLPEPADSEDLAQKSYSCAKYLSNRSQGQTEINFDGLAPTIRSEHHGNIEFRRLSAEHGGKISEELSNGLAERRLTPRECALIQTFPPDYPFVFHKANSKRYAVSPSGAYKIIGNAVPPMLAYNIARRIQEVWPLYFD
;
A
#
# COMPACT_ATOMS: atom_id res chain seq x y z
N MET A 1 6.25 -27.95 -32.75
CA MET A 1 5.41 -27.88 -31.53
C MET A 1 4.87 -26.47 -31.45
N THR A 2 3.61 -26.28 -31.81
CA THR A 2 2.93 -24.98 -31.82
C THR A 2 2.57 -24.59 -30.37
N SER A 3 3.18 -23.53 -29.85
CA SER A 3 2.77 -22.98 -28.58
C SER A 3 1.35 -22.43 -28.70
N LYS A 4 0.41 -23.04 -27.98
CA LYS A 4 -0.94 -22.49 -27.84
C LYS A 4 -0.84 -21.19 -27.05
N THR A 5 -1.07 -20.06 -27.71
CA THR A 5 -1.32 -18.79 -27.08
C THR A 5 -2.55 -18.96 -26.17
N LYS A 6 -2.38 -18.90 -24.83
CA LYS A 6 -3.51 -18.88 -23.89
C LYS A 6 -4.29 -17.59 -24.14
N THR A 7 -5.51 -17.69 -24.59
CA THR A 7 -6.43 -16.55 -24.65
C THR A 7 -7.01 -16.30 -23.26
N TYR A 8 -7.44 -15.06 -22.97
CA TYR A 8 -8.05 -14.65 -21.69
C TYR A 8 -9.21 -15.57 -21.23
N LYS A 9 -9.88 -16.25 -22.16
CA LYS A 9 -10.94 -17.24 -21.90
C LYS A 9 -10.43 -18.59 -21.34
N ASP A 10 -9.13 -18.87 -21.45
CA ASP A 10 -8.54 -20.13 -20.98
C ASP A 10 -8.01 -20.03 -19.53
N VAL A 11 -8.14 -18.87 -18.89
CA VAL A 11 -7.85 -18.68 -17.46
C VAL A 11 -9.12 -19.07 -16.71
N GLU A 12 -9.16 -20.29 -16.14
CA GLU A 12 -10.23 -20.69 -15.20
C GLU A 12 -10.34 -19.66 -14.08
N ILE A 13 -11.40 -18.86 -14.12
CA ILE A 13 -11.81 -18.01 -13.00
C ILE A 13 -12.36 -18.97 -11.95
N LYS A 14 -11.53 -19.37 -10.98
CA LYS A 14 -12.01 -20.05 -9.78
C LYS A 14 -12.95 -19.09 -9.08
N GLU A 15 -14.22 -19.44 -8.98
CA GLU A 15 -15.21 -18.62 -8.31
C GLU A 15 -14.74 -18.27 -6.89
N TYR A 16 -14.88 -17.03 -6.52
CA TYR A 16 -14.45 -16.50 -5.21
C TYR A 16 -15.12 -17.26 -4.04
N SER A 17 -16.36 -17.72 -4.22
CA SER A 17 -17.11 -18.56 -3.29
C SER A 17 -16.40 -19.88 -2.91
N ASP A 18 -15.59 -20.43 -3.82
CA ASP A 18 -14.88 -21.70 -3.58
C ASP A 18 -13.59 -21.53 -2.75
N LEU A 19 -13.13 -20.30 -2.58
CA LEU A 19 -11.82 -20.00 -2.01
C LEU A 19 -11.84 -19.53 -0.55
N VAL A 20 -13.00 -19.09 -0.02
CA VAL A 20 -13.05 -18.39 1.29
C VAL A 20 -14.22 -18.89 2.14
N ALA A 21 -13.94 -19.39 3.34
CA ALA A 21 -14.96 -19.60 4.36
C ALA A 21 -15.55 -18.24 4.80
N GLU A 22 -16.88 -18.18 5.02
CA GLU A 22 -17.53 -16.96 5.50
C GLU A 22 -16.88 -16.45 6.79
N PRO A 23 -16.67 -15.13 6.94
CA PRO A 23 -16.05 -14.58 8.12
C PRO A 23 -17.02 -14.64 9.30
N GLN A 24 -16.60 -15.23 10.43
CA GLN A 24 -17.31 -15.19 11.72
C GLN A 24 -17.11 -13.88 12.49
N TYR A 25 -17.03 -12.73 11.80
CA TYR A 25 -16.83 -11.43 12.46
C TYR A 25 -17.97 -10.45 12.15
N ASP A 26 -19.16 -10.77 12.74
CA ASP A 26 -20.34 -9.90 12.69
C ASP A 26 -20.39 -8.86 13.83
N LEU A 27 -19.30 -8.67 14.57
CA LEU A 27 -19.34 -7.81 15.77
C LEU A 27 -19.27 -6.30 15.49
N PHE A 28 -18.95 -5.86 14.26
CA PHE A 28 -18.78 -4.45 13.94
C PHE A 28 -19.59 -3.91 12.75
N PHE A 29 -20.27 -4.76 11.97
CA PHE A 29 -20.90 -4.35 10.72
C PHE A 29 -22.32 -4.91 10.54
N ASN A 30 -23.26 -4.44 11.36
CA ASN A 30 -24.67 -4.49 11.00
C ASN A 30 -25.12 -3.08 10.63
N ASN A 31 -24.94 -2.73 9.37
CA ASN A 31 -25.76 -1.78 8.63
C ASN A 31 -25.35 -1.79 7.16
N GLY A 32 -25.96 -2.69 6.41
CA GLY A 32 -25.93 -2.67 4.94
C GLY A 32 -26.62 -1.40 4.44
N ASN A 33 -25.87 -0.35 4.26
CA ASN A 33 -26.28 0.70 3.35
C ASN A 33 -25.81 0.28 1.95
N ASN A 34 -26.76 -0.08 1.09
CA ASN A 34 -26.60 -0.01 -0.37
C ASN A 34 -26.26 1.44 -0.73
N GLU A 35 -24.98 1.80 -0.63
CA GLU A 35 -24.51 3.08 -1.16
C GLU A 35 -24.57 2.95 -2.68
N ARG A 36 -25.59 3.61 -3.29
CA ARG A 36 -25.68 3.86 -4.72
C ARG A 36 -24.37 4.47 -5.20
N GLN A 37 -24.01 4.25 -6.47
CA GLN A 37 -22.96 5.06 -7.11
C GLN A 37 -23.33 6.53 -6.90
N GLU A 38 -22.59 7.19 -6.00
CA GLU A 38 -22.79 8.62 -5.77
C GLU A 38 -22.27 9.35 -7.01
N GLU A 39 -23.09 10.25 -7.56
CA GLU A 39 -22.67 11.19 -8.59
C GLU A 39 -21.43 11.95 -8.10
N GLY A 40 -20.39 12.03 -8.94
CA GLY A 40 -19.14 12.74 -8.62
C GLY A 40 -18.00 11.86 -8.08
N THR A 41 -18.11 10.52 -8.10
CA THR A 41 -17.00 9.66 -7.71
C THR A 41 -15.89 9.62 -8.77
N LEU A 42 -14.62 9.65 -8.33
CA LEU A 42 -13.44 9.59 -9.17
C LEU A 42 -12.98 8.15 -9.34
N ARG A 43 -12.81 7.71 -10.57
CA ARG A 43 -12.49 6.32 -10.92
C ARG A 43 -10.98 6.07 -10.85
N VAL A 44 -10.58 5.12 -10.03
CA VAL A 44 -9.17 4.76 -9.79
C VAL A 44 -8.83 3.43 -10.47
N LEU A 45 -7.76 3.43 -11.25
CA LEU A 45 -7.12 2.24 -11.78
C LEU A 45 -5.84 1.99 -10.97
N SER A 46 -5.83 0.92 -10.19
CA SER A 46 -4.73 0.56 -9.28
C SER A 46 -3.83 -0.50 -9.92
N LEU A 47 -2.55 -0.19 -10.03
CA LEU A 47 -1.51 -1.08 -10.53
C LEU A 47 -0.60 -1.53 -9.39
N PHE A 48 -0.13 -2.78 -9.44
CA PHE A 48 0.66 -3.36 -8.36
C PHE A 48 -0.05 -3.21 -7.00
N SER A 49 -1.36 -3.46 -7.02
CA SER A 49 -2.30 -3.14 -5.93
C SER A 49 -1.96 -3.84 -4.61
N GLY A 50 -1.26 -4.99 -4.68
CA GLY A 50 -0.92 -5.77 -3.50
C GLY A 50 -2.15 -6.09 -2.67
N CYS A 51 -2.06 -5.95 -1.35
CA CYS A 51 -3.20 -6.10 -0.44
C CYS A 51 -4.02 -4.81 -0.24
N GLY A 52 -3.87 -3.81 -1.13
CA GLY A 52 -4.75 -2.65 -1.18
C GLY A 52 -4.46 -1.52 -0.18
N GLY A 53 -3.24 -1.39 0.33
CA GLY A 53 -2.94 -0.30 1.27
C GLY A 53 -3.19 1.09 0.68
N MET A 54 -2.79 1.32 -0.58
CA MET A 54 -3.08 2.55 -1.32
C MET A 54 -4.59 2.69 -1.60
N ASP A 55 -5.23 1.61 -2.04
CA ASP A 55 -6.65 1.60 -2.42
C ASP A 55 -7.56 1.93 -1.24
N ILE A 56 -7.30 1.30 -0.07
CA ILE A 56 -8.03 1.57 1.19
C ILE A 56 -7.88 3.04 1.59
N GLY A 57 -6.66 3.57 1.52
CA GLY A 57 -6.41 4.97 1.85
C GLY A 57 -7.12 5.93 0.90
N LEU A 58 -7.08 5.66 -0.40
CA LEU A 58 -7.78 6.46 -1.41
C LEU A 58 -9.31 6.42 -1.21
N GLU A 59 -9.89 5.25 -1.01
CA GLU A 59 -11.34 5.14 -0.80
C GLU A 59 -11.80 5.69 0.56
N GLY A 60 -10.94 5.61 1.58
CA GLY A 60 -11.31 6.00 2.95
C GLY A 60 -12.33 5.06 3.58
N GLY A 61 -13.04 5.53 4.62
CA GLY A 61 -14.08 4.75 5.30
C GLY A 61 -13.57 3.64 6.22
N PHE A 62 -12.27 3.45 6.32
CA PHE A 62 -11.65 2.42 7.16
C PHE A 62 -11.50 2.85 8.63
N ILE A 63 -11.22 1.87 9.50
CA ILE A 63 -10.99 2.08 10.93
C ILE A 63 -9.48 2.30 11.17
N CYS A 64 -9.14 3.35 11.90
CA CYS A 64 -7.77 3.62 12.35
C CYS A 64 -7.75 4.01 13.83
N HIS A 65 -6.55 4.04 14.42
CA HIS A 65 -6.38 4.55 15.78
C HIS A 65 -6.72 6.05 15.83
N ASN A 66 -7.37 6.51 16.91
CA ASN A 66 -7.84 7.89 17.04
C ASN A 66 -6.70 8.92 16.95
N HIS A 67 -5.50 8.60 17.47
CA HIS A 67 -4.32 9.46 17.37
C HIS A 67 -3.79 9.58 15.94
N SER A 68 -4.06 8.63 15.05
CA SER A 68 -3.70 8.73 13.63
C SER A 68 -4.55 9.74 12.86
N ALA A 69 -5.76 10.06 13.34
CA ALA A 69 -6.73 10.96 12.71
C ALA A 69 -6.82 12.29 13.49
N THR A 70 -5.98 13.26 13.16
CA THR A 70 -5.89 14.54 13.89
C THR A 70 -7.03 15.51 13.61
N LYS A 71 -7.69 15.39 12.45
CA LYS A 71 -8.76 16.31 12.03
C LYS A 71 -10.14 15.71 12.31
N GLN A 72 -10.96 16.40 13.09
CA GLN A 72 -12.29 15.91 13.47
C GLN A 72 -13.22 15.74 12.26
N GLU A 73 -13.08 16.58 11.23
CA GLU A 73 -13.83 16.47 9.97
C GLU A 73 -13.48 15.23 9.15
N TRP A 74 -12.42 14.50 9.49
CA TRP A 74 -12.08 13.21 8.88
C TRP A 74 -12.80 12.04 9.51
N ILE A 75 -13.33 12.21 10.73
CA ILE A 75 -13.93 11.15 11.53
C ILE A 75 -15.43 11.05 11.22
N ARG A 76 -15.86 9.92 10.70
CA ARG A 76 -17.28 9.60 10.49
C ARG A 76 -17.97 9.25 11.81
N ARG A 77 -17.32 8.41 12.62
CA ARG A 77 -17.80 8.01 13.95
C ARG A 77 -16.68 7.47 14.82
N ARG A 78 -16.87 7.58 16.15
CA ARG A 78 -16.04 6.90 17.12
C ARG A 78 -16.55 5.47 17.31
N ILE A 79 -15.65 4.48 17.28
CA ILE A 79 -15.94 3.08 17.55
C ILE A 79 -15.85 2.85 19.06
N ASN A 80 -14.76 3.31 19.67
CA ASN A 80 -14.50 3.31 21.12
C ASN A 80 -13.50 4.42 21.46
N ASN A 81 -12.85 4.37 22.61
CA ASN A 81 -11.88 5.37 23.04
C ASN A 81 -10.65 5.44 22.13
N ASP A 82 -10.21 4.32 21.57
CA ASP A 82 -8.96 4.19 20.83
C ASP A 82 -9.15 4.15 19.32
N TRP A 83 -10.33 3.78 18.82
CA TRP A 83 -10.58 3.53 17.41
C TRP A 83 -11.69 4.41 16.84
N VAL A 84 -11.43 4.93 15.65
CA VAL A 84 -12.38 5.75 14.89
C VAL A 84 -12.54 5.21 13.47
N GLN A 85 -13.70 5.41 12.87
CA GLN A 85 -13.93 5.19 11.46
C GLN A 85 -13.81 6.52 10.72
N LEU A 86 -13.00 6.53 9.66
CA LEU A 86 -12.81 7.70 8.80
C LEU A 86 -13.99 7.90 7.84
N ASN A 87 -14.13 9.11 7.31
CA ASN A 87 -15.01 9.40 6.20
C ASN A 87 -14.50 8.71 4.92
N ARG A 88 -15.43 8.31 4.04
CA ARG A 88 -15.07 7.93 2.67
C ARG A 88 -14.64 9.16 1.88
N ASN A 89 -13.73 8.93 0.94
CA ASN A 89 -13.31 9.90 -0.05
C ASN A 89 -14.12 9.74 -1.35
N LEU A 90 -13.89 10.61 -2.33
CA LEU A 90 -14.56 10.53 -3.64
C LEU A 90 -14.00 9.43 -4.55
N PHE A 91 -12.90 8.79 -4.19
CA PHE A 91 -12.22 7.80 -5.04
C PHE A 91 -12.87 6.43 -4.93
N ARG A 92 -12.94 5.71 -6.07
CA ARG A 92 -13.44 4.32 -6.15
C ARG A 92 -12.53 3.52 -7.07
N THR A 93 -11.98 2.43 -6.55
CA THR A 93 -11.17 1.49 -7.31
C THR A 93 -12.06 0.70 -8.25
N VAL A 94 -11.85 0.86 -9.55
CA VAL A 94 -12.62 0.19 -10.62
C VAL A 94 -11.78 -0.84 -11.37
N PHE A 95 -10.50 -0.91 -11.10
CA PHE A 95 -9.57 -1.87 -11.64
C PHE A 95 -8.39 -2.02 -10.66
N ALA A 96 -7.96 -3.24 -10.43
CA ALA A 96 -6.78 -3.56 -9.63
C ALA A 96 -5.99 -4.70 -10.27
N CYS A 97 -4.66 -4.74 -10.12
CA CYS A 97 -3.86 -5.89 -10.57
C CYS A 97 -2.62 -6.11 -9.71
N ASP A 98 -2.27 -7.38 -9.55
CA ASP A 98 -1.01 -7.86 -8.96
C ASP A 98 -0.73 -9.29 -9.43
N ILE A 99 0.48 -9.80 -9.18
CA ILE A 99 0.87 -11.18 -9.49
C ILE A 99 0.78 -12.11 -8.27
N LEU A 100 0.50 -11.60 -7.07
CA LEU A 100 0.49 -12.35 -5.82
C LEU A 100 -0.94 -12.80 -5.46
N GLU A 101 -1.17 -14.12 -5.44
CA GLU A 101 -2.48 -14.68 -5.08
C GLU A 101 -2.91 -14.30 -3.66
N GLU A 102 -1.99 -14.36 -2.68
CA GLU A 102 -2.29 -13.99 -1.30
C GLU A 102 -2.72 -12.52 -1.17
N ALA A 103 -2.11 -11.64 -1.97
CA ALA A 103 -2.47 -10.22 -2.00
C ALA A 103 -3.89 -10.03 -2.54
N ARG A 104 -4.23 -10.67 -3.67
CA ARG A 104 -5.57 -10.66 -4.25
C ARG A 104 -6.62 -11.17 -3.26
N LEU A 105 -6.36 -12.32 -2.62
CA LEU A 105 -7.30 -12.94 -1.68
C LEU A 105 -7.56 -12.04 -0.47
N ALA A 106 -6.51 -11.43 0.09
CA ALA A 106 -6.64 -10.49 1.22
C ALA A 106 -7.42 -9.23 0.80
N TRP A 107 -7.08 -8.66 -0.37
CA TRP A 107 -7.75 -7.49 -0.94
C TRP A 107 -9.25 -7.75 -1.15
N LEU A 108 -9.60 -8.81 -1.86
CA LEU A 108 -11.00 -9.16 -2.16
C LEU A 108 -11.81 -9.36 -0.87
N ARG A 109 -11.24 -10.07 0.11
CA ARG A 109 -11.92 -10.33 1.37
C ARG A 109 -12.19 -9.05 2.18
N TYR A 110 -11.30 -8.07 2.13
CA TYR A 110 -11.54 -6.78 2.78
C TYR A 110 -12.50 -5.91 1.97
N MET A 111 -12.27 -5.78 0.65
CA MET A 111 -13.02 -4.88 -0.23
C MET A 111 -14.45 -5.36 -0.53
N SER A 112 -14.77 -6.65 -0.33
CA SER A 112 -16.13 -7.18 -0.47
C SER A 112 -17.17 -6.43 0.35
N ARG A 113 -16.78 -5.83 1.48
CA ARG A 113 -17.63 -4.97 2.33
C ARG A 113 -18.16 -3.71 1.62
N TYR A 114 -17.55 -3.32 0.53
CA TYR A 114 -17.95 -2.18 -0.29
C TYR A 114 -18.73 -2.60 -1.54
N ASN A 115 -19.22 -3.84 -1.62
CA ASN A 115 -19.90 -4.42 -2.78
C ASN A 115 -19.07 -4.33 -4.07
N VAL A 116 -17.76 -4.44 -3.96
CA VAL A 116 -16.85 -4.41 -5.10
C VAL A 116 -16.97 -5.73 -5.87
N ASN A 117 -17.12 -5.63 -7.21
CA ASN A 117 -17.09 -6.81 -8.08
C ASN A 117 -15.69 -7.46 -8.01
N PRO A 118 -15.58 -8.75 -7.63
CA PRO A 118 -14.29 -9.45 -7.57
C PRO A 118 -13.50 -9.48 -8.90
N GLU A 119 -14.18 -9.36 -10.03
CA GLU A 119 -13.57 -9.38 -11.36
C GLU A 119 -12.68 -8.15 -11.65
N ILE A 120 -12.82 -7.07 -10.89
CA ILE A 120 -11.94 -5.89 -11.07
C ILE A 120 -10.50 -6.15 -10.65
N TYR A 121 -10.24 -7.20 -9.84
CA TYR A 121 -8.88 -7.55 -9.43
C TYR A 121 -8.29 -8.66 -10.32
N HIS A 122 -7.39 -8.28 -11.20
CA HIS A 122 -6.71 -9.17 -12.14
C HIS A 122 -5.44 -9.75 -11.51
N LEU A 123 -5.39 -11.07 -11.33
CA LEU A 123 -4.18 -11.79 -10.89
C LEU A 123 -3.29 -12.05 -12.12
N THR A 124 -2.72 -10.99 -12.65
CA THR A 124 -1.97 -11.02 -13.91
C THR A 124 -0.92 -9.90 -13.90
N SER A 125 0.23 -10.15 -14.51
CA SER A 125 1.27 -9.14 -14.67
C SER A 125 0.77 -7.95 -15.52
N ILE A 126 1.16 -6.74 -15.13
CA ILE A 126 0.89 -5.53 -15.91
C ILE A 126 1.41 -5.62 -17.35
N VAL A 127 2.52 -6.33 -17.57
CA VAL A 127 3.10 -6.57 -18.90
C VAL A 127 2.13 -7.33 -19.80
N ASP A 128 1.55 -8.40 -19.26
CA ASP A 128 0.60 -9.23 -20.01
C ASP A 128 -0.72 -8.51 -20.22
N LEU A 129 -1.20 -7.74 -19.23
CA LEU A 129 -2.42 -6.94 -19.34
C LEU A 129 -2.30 -5.86 -20.43
N VAL A 130 -1.15 -5.16 -20.51
CA VAL A 130 -0.91 -4.16 -21.56
C VAL A 130 -0.84 -4.80 -22.93
N LYS A 131 -0.15 -5.95 -23.08
CA LYS A 131 -0.08 -6.69 -24.34
C LYS A 131 -1.47 -7.11 -24.79
N LEU A 132 -2.26 -7.74 -23.92
CA LEU A 132 -3.63 -8.17 -24.19
C LEU A 132 -4.53 -7.00 -24.60
N HIS A 133 -4.41 -5.84 -23.93
CA HIS A 133 -5.18 -4.65 -24.30
C HIS A 133 -4.84 -4.15 -25.70
N LYS A 134 -3.53 -4.10 -26.04
CA LYS A 134 -3.06 -3.68 -27.38
C LYS A 134 -3.48 -4.64 -28.49
N ASP A 135 -3.61 -5.91 -28.16
CA ASP A 135 -4.12 -6.95 -29.08
C ASP A 135 -5.66 -6.91 -29.22
N GLY A 136 -6.32 -5.88 -28.71
CA GLY A 136 -7.76 -5.65 -28.84
C GLY A 136 -8.62 -6.29 -27.72
N GLY A 137 -8.01 -6.75 -26.63
CA GLY A 137 -8.72 -7.40 -25.52
C GLY A 137 -9.56 -6.47 -24.64
N GLY A 138 -9.49 -5.13 -24.80
CA GLY A 138 -10.32 -4.19 -24.03
C GLY A 138 -10.16 -4.31 -22.50
N ILE A 139 -8.93 -4.53 -22.02
CA ILE A 139 -8.65 -4.88 -20.62
C ILE A 139 -8.89 -3.71 -19.66
N PHE A 140 -8.39 -2.52 -20.01
CA PHE A 140 -8.50 -1.36 -19.14
C PHE A 140 -9.84 -0.64 -19.36
N PRO A 141 -10.54 -0.27 -18.25
CA PRO A 141 -11.80 0.46 -18.37
C PRO A 141 -11.60 1.89 -18.87
N ASP A 142 -12.63 2.42 -19.52
CA ASP A 142 -12.68 3.81 -19.96
C ASP A 142 -12.92 4.79 -18.79
N ASN A 143 -12.71 6.08 -19.03
CA ASN A 143 -13.01 7.16 -18.10
C ASN A 143 -12.33 7.02 -16.73
N ILE A 144 -11.05 6.74 -16.74
CA ILE A 144 -10.22 6.69 -15.53
C ILE A 144 -9.78 8.11 -15.17
N ASP A 145 -10.07 8.52 -13.94
CA ASP A 145 -9.64 9.81 -13.42
C ASP A 145 -8.21 9.73 -12.86
N ILE A 146 -7.89 8.64 -12.14
CA ILE A 146 -6.58 8.48 -11.50
C ILE A 146 -6.01 7.09 -11.78
N VAL A 147 -4.72 7.02 -12.14
CA VAL A 147 -3.93 5.80 -12.12
C VAL A 147 -3.00 5.84 -10.91
N THR A 148 -2.99 4.78 -10.11
CA THR A 148 -2.05 4.61 -9.00
C THR A 148 -1.16 3.40 -9.23
N GLY A 149 0.08 3.42 -8.69
CA GLY A 149 0.94 2.24 -8.77
C GLY A 149 2.19 2.34 -7.91
N GLY A 150 2.43 1.31 -7.10
CA GLY A 150 3.69 1.09 -6.39
C GLY A 150 4.53 0.06 -7.15
N PHE A 151 5.26 0.48 -8.18
CA PHE A 151 6.04 -0.46 -8.98
C PHE A 151 7.19 -1.10 -8.16
N PRO A 152 7.57 -2.38 -8.43
CA PRO A 152 8.53 -3.11 -7.62
C PRO A 152 9.84 -2.39 -7.39
N CYS A 153 10.25 -2.29 -6.13
CA CYS A 153 11.42 -1.56 -5.66
C CYS A 153 12.62 -2.43 -5.32
N GLN A 154 12.52 -3.76 -5.43
CA GLN A 154 13.52 -4.69 -4.90
C GLN A 154 14.92 -4.47 -5.48
N ASP A 155 15.03 -3.92 -6.67
CA ASP A 155 16.29 -3.59 -7.33
C ASP A 155 16.80 -2.17 -6.97
N PHE A 156 15.95 -1.32 -6.36
CA PHE A 156 16.28 0.03 -5.90
C PHE A 156 16.44 0.13 -4.37
N SER A 157 16.05 -0.90 -3.61
CA SER A 157 16.05 -0.90 -2.15
C SER A 157 17.46 -1.05 -1.57
N VAL A 158 17.71 -0.41 -0.42
CA VAL A 158 18.96 -0.58 0.37
C VAL A 158 19.12 -2.02 0.87
N ALA A 159 18.01 -2.72 1.12
CA ALA A 159 18.00 -4.13 1.52
C ALA A 159 18.15 -5.09 0.32
N GLY A 160 17.98 -4.62 -0.92
CA GLY A 160 18.14 -5.38 -2.15
C GLY A 160 19.56 -5.29 -2.70
N LYS A 161 19.78 -5.92 -3.87
CA LYS A 161 21.10 -5.94 -4.54
C LYS A 161 21.46 -4.62 -5.23
N ARG A 162 20.64 -3.57 -5.12
CA ARG A 162 20.78 -2.24 -5.74
C ARG A 162 21.14 -2.29 -7.24
N ARG A 163 20.53 -3.23 -7.98
CA ARG A 163 20.77 -3.40 -9.42
C ARG A 163 20.05 -2.35 -10.29
N GLY A 164 19.09 -1.62 -9.71
CA GLY A 164 18.33 -0.60 -10.43
C GLY A 164 17.68 -1.16 -11.70
N PHE A 165 17.95 -0.52 -12.85
CA PHE A 165 17.45 -0.97 -14.15
C PHE A 165 18.05 -2.28 -14.67
N ASN A 166 19.10 -2.80 -14.03
CA ASN A 166 19.81 -4.01 -14.43
C ASN A 166 19.30 -5.26 -13.70
N SER A 167 18.00 -5.37 -13.47
CA SER A 167 17.39 -6.54 -12.85
C SER A 167 17.45 -7.77 -13.75
N SER A 168 17.78 -8.93 -13.17
CA SER A 168 17.74 -10.25 -13.84
C SER A 168 16.47 -11.05 -13.52
N VAL A 169 15.47 -10.44 -12.87
CA VAL A 169 14.21 -11.09 -12.52
C VAL A 169 13.09 -10.59 -13.43
N SER A 170 12.32 -11.53 -13.99
CA SER A 170 11.21 -11.25 -14.90
C SER A 170 10.05 -10.54 -14.19
N HIS A 171 9.12 -9.99 -14.96
CA HIS A 171 7.88 -9.37 -14.47
C HIS A 171 6.98 -10.35 -13.68
N ASN A 172 7.11 -11.65 -13.89
CA ASN A 172 6.40 -12.69 -13.15
C ASN A 172 7.16 -13.17 -11.90
N GLY A 173 8.31 -12.56 -11.58
CA GLY A 173 9.10 -12.89 -10.40
C GLY A 173 10.06 -14.07 -10.60
N GLU A 174 10.19 -14.65 -11.79
CA GLU A 174 11.10 -15.74 -12.11
C GLU A 174 12.51 -15.20 -12.44
N LYS A 175 13.55 -15.93 -12.02
CA LYS A 175 14.92 -15.59 -12.36
C LYS A 175 15.18 -15.97 -13.82
N ARG A 176 15.69 -15.05 -14.64
CA ARG A 176 16.07 -15.31 -16.02
C ARG A 176 17.43 -16.04 -16.09
N GLU A 177 17.57 -16.94 -17.06
CA GLU A 177 18.82 -17.66 -17.30
C GLU A 177 19.87 -16.76 -17.93
N ASP A 178 19.45 -15.77 -18.75
CA ASP A 178 20.31 -14.74 -19.29
C ASP A 178 20.27 -13.50 -18.37
N ASP A 179 21.39 -13.06 -17.88
CA ASP A 179 21.55 -11.89 -17.00
C ASP A 179 21.31 -10.55 -17.77
N SER A 180 20.66 -10.59 -18.96
CA SER A 180 20.45 -9.40 -19.80
C SER A 180 19.24 -8.57 -19.32
N PRO A 181 19.42 -7.26 -19.10
CA PRO A 181 18.30 -6.37 -18.77
C PRO A 181 17.34 -6.23 -19.97
N SER A 182 16.05 -6.44 -19.74
CA SER A 182 15.02 -6.16 -20.74
C SER A 182 13.95 -5.23 -20.16
N GLU A 183 13.12 -4.64 -21.00
CA GLU A 183 11.97 -3.82 -20.55
C GLU A 183 10.99 -4.61 -19.69
N GLU A 184 10.96 -5.93 -19.81
CA GLU A 184 10.12 -6.83 -19.04
C GLU A 184 10.71 -7.22 -17.68
N THR A 185 11.89 -6.73 -17.31
CA THR A 185 12.46 -6.99 -15.98
C THR A 185 11.86 -6.06 -14.92
N ARG A 186 11.84 -6.52 -13.66
CA ARG A 186 11.26 -5.76 -12.54
C ARG A 186 11.80 -4.36 -12.39
N GLY A 187 13.07 -4.12 -12.70
CA GLY A 187 13.70 -2.81 -12.62
C GLY A 187 13.11 -1.78 -13.60
N LYS A 188 12.36 -2.22 -14.62
CA LYS A 188 11.76 -1.35 -15.65
C LYS A 188 10.23 -1.38 -15.67
N LEU A 189 9.58 -1.95 -14.65
CA LEU A 189 8.10 -2.05 -14.61
C LEU A 189 7.39 -0.69 -14.53
N TYR A 190 8.08 0.39 -14.16
CA TYR A 190 7.53 1.75 -14.26
C TYR A 190 7.20 2.14 -15.71
N ILE A 191 7.95 1.60 -16.71
CA ILE A 191 7.67 1.83 -18.14
C ILE A 191 6.30 1.27 -18.52
N TRP A 192 5.93 0.11 -17.95
CA TRP A 192 4.62 -0.49 -18.18
C TRP A 192 3.49 0.28 -17.50
N MET A 193 3.75 0.88 -16.32
CA MET A 193 2.84 1.86 -15.73
C MET A 193 2.66 3.06 -16.66
N LYS A 194 3.76 3.60 -17.24
CA LYS A 194 3.69 4.66 -18.23
C LYS A 194 2.84 4.26 -19.45
N GLN A 195 2.99 3.03 -19.96
CA GLN A 195 2.18 2.53 -21.06
C GLN A 195 0.68 2.47 -20.72
N VAL A 196 0.32 2.11 -19.47
CA VAL A 196 -1.08 2.22 -19.03
C VAL A 196 -1.55 3.67 -19.02
N ILE A 197 -0.73 4.60 -18.52
CA ILE A 197 -1.04 6.05 -18.55
C ILE A 197 -1.25 6.53 -20.00
N ASP A 198 -0.43 6.07 -20.94
CA ASP A 198 -0.59 6.39 -22.37
C ASP A 198 -1.91 5.86 -22.96
N LEU A 199 -2.36 4.68 -22.51
CA LEU A 199 -3.59 4.02 -22.99
C LEU A 199 -4.84 4.66 -22.40
N VAL A 200 -4.91 4.81 -21.06
CA VAL A 200 -6.13 5.25 -20.36
C VAL A 200 -6.22 6.76 -20.17
N ARG A 201 -5.11 7.48 -20.31
CA ARG A 201 -5.01 8.96 -20.28
C ARG A 201 -5.71 9.59 -19.07
N PRO A 202 -5.39 9.17 -17.84
CA PRO A 202 -6.06 9.67 -16.64
C PRO A 202 -5.83 11.17 -16.45
N LYS A 203 -6.70 11.86 -15.69
CA LYS A 203 -6.47 13.27 -15.30
C LYS A 203 -5.24 13.40 -14.39
N MET A 204 -4.97 12.39 -13.56
CA MET A 204 -3.82 12.37 -12.65
C MET A 204 -3.25 10.95 -12.53
N PHE A 205 -1.98 10.83 -12.20
CA PHE A 205 -1.41 9.58 -11.73
C PHE A 205 -0.55 9.79 -10.47
N ILE A 206 -0.46 8.74 -9.65
CA ILE A 206 0.36 8.69 -8.44
C ILE A 206 1.24 7.44 -8.54
N ALA A 207 2.55 7.63 -8.62
CA ALA A 207 3.49 6.52 -8.60
C ALA A 207 4.30 6.54 -7.29
N GLU A 208 4.37 5.40 -6.62
CA GLU A 208 5.05 5.24 -5.34
C GLU A 208 6.28 4.36 -5.47
N ASN A 209 7.33 4.68 -4.70
CA ASN A 209 8.48 3.81 -4.55
C ASN A 209 9.22 4.07 -3.23
N VAL A 210 10.27 3.29 -2.95
CA VAL A 210 11.11 3.49 -1.77
C VAL A 210 12.03 4.71 -1.93
N LYS A 211 12.37 5.37 -0.82
CA LYS A 211 13.34 6.48 -0.77
C LYS A 211 14.66 6.15 -1.47
N GLY A 212 15.12 4.89 -1.41
CA GLY A 212 16.35 4.46 -2.05
C GLY A 212 16.44 4.78 -3.54
N LEU A 213 15.29 4.91 -4.23
CA LEU A 213 15.23 5.28 -5.63
C LEU A 213 15.83 6.67 -5.90
N VAL A 214 15.55 7.66 -5.07
CA VAL A 214 16.07 9.04 -5.24
C VAL A 214 17.55 9.18 -4.92
N SER A 215 18.18 8.18 -4.32
CA SER A 215 19.63 8.15 -4.01
C SER A 215 20.47 7.36 -5.03
N LEU A 216 19.86 6.85 -6.10
CA LEU A 216 20.50 6.04 -7.13
C LEU A 216 20.79 6.88 -8.40
N GLY A 217 21.80 7.76 -8.35
CA GLY A 217 22.23 8.54 -9.51
C GLY A 217 21.04 9.24 -10.20
N ASP A 218 20.90 9.10 -11.50
CA ASP A 218 19.91 9.80 -12.34
C ASP A 218 18.54 9.08 -12.40
N VAL A 219 18.32 8.01 -11.62
CA VAL A 219 17.11 7.17 -11.74
C VAL A 219 15.83 7.97 -11.51
N LYS A 220 15.81 8.87 -10.52
CA LYS A 220 14.67 9.76 -10.25
C LYS A 220 14.34 10.61 -11.49
N ASP A 221 15.35 11.25 -12.07
CA ASP A 221 15.20 12.19 -13.18
C ASP A 221 14.78 11.47 -14.47
N ILE A 222 15.31 10.25 -14.69
CA ILE A 222 14.90 9.40 -15.82
C ILE A 222 13.42 9.03 -15.70
N ILE A 223 12.98 8.55 -14.54
CA ILE A 223 11.58 8.17 -14.32
C ILE A 223 10.65 9.38 -14.45
N GLN A 224 11.03 10.53 -13.89
CA GLN A 224 10.27 11.78 -13.99
C GLN A 224 10.15 12.22 -15.46
N SER A 225 11.25 12.18 -16.21
CA SER A 225 11.29 12.50 -17.65
C SER A 225 10.42 11.55 -18.47
N ASP A 226 10.53 10.25 -18.24
CA ASP A 226 9.73 9.24 -18.95
C ASP A 226 8.23 9.42 -18.69
N PHE A 227 7.83 9.68 -17.43
CA PHE A 227 6.43 9.97 -17.12
C PHE A 227 5.95 11.29 -17.75
N SER A 228 6.80 12.32 -17.79
CA SER A 228 6.47 13.59 -18.45
C SER A 228 6.23 13.42 -19.94
N ALA A 229 6.95 12.47 -20.57
CA ALA A 229 6.78 12.14 -22.00
C ALA A 229 5.50 11.34 -22.30
N ALA A 230 4.72 10.95 -21.29
CA ALA A 230 3.49 10.20 -21.50
C ALA A 230 2.47 11.01 -22.31
N ASN A 231 1.70 10.30 -23.15
CA ASN A 231 0.68 10.86 -24.03
C ASN A 231 1.17 12.07 -24.86
N GLY A 232 2.40 11.99 -25.39
CA GLY A 232 2.96 13.07 -26.23
C GLY A 232 3.36 14.32 -25.42
N ASN A 233 3.90 14.17 -24.23
CA ASN A 233 4.28 15.22 -23.27
C ASN A 233 3.08 15.99 -22.67
N ASP A 234 1.94 15.35 -22.51
CA ASP A 234 0.73 15.98 -21.97
C ASP A 234 0.65 15.94 -20.42
N TYR A 235 1.70 15.50 -19.74
CA TYR A 235 1.72 15.47 -18.27
C TYR A 235 2.73 16.44 -17.67
N ILE A 236 2.26 17.24 -16.69
CA ILE A 236 3.12 17.98 -15.77
C ILE A 236 3.45 16.99 -14.64
N VAL A 237 4.69 16.52 -14.57
CA VAL A 237 5.18 15.68 -13.48
C VAL A 237 5.94 16.54 -12.49
N LEU A 238 5.39 16.70 -11.30
CA LEU A 238 5.97 17.52 -10.25
C LEU A 238 7.26 16.90 -9.71
N ASP A 239 8.10 17.72 -9.08
CA ASP A 239 9.30 17.20 -8.40
C ASP A 239 8.88 16.22 -7.29
N PRO A 240 9.29 14.95 -7.36
CA PRO A 240 8.80 13.93 -6.45
C PRO A 240 9.25 14.18 -5.03
N GLN A 241 8.33 14.03 -4.08
CA GLN A 241 8.60 14.25 -2.67
C GLN A 241 8.78 12.93 -1.91
N VAL A 242 9.74 12.92 -0.96
CA VAL A 242 9.90 11.82 0.00
C VAL A 242 9.03 12.13 1.21
N LEU A 243 7.98 11.32 1.41
CA LEU A 243 7.09 11.43 2.54
C LEU A 243 7.52 10.46 3.64
N HIS A 244 7.70 10.98 4.87
CA HIS A 244 7.95 10.16 6.04
C HIS A 244 6.62 9.80 6.70
N ALA A 245 6.28 8.51 6.78
CA ALA A 245 4.98 8.02 7.20
C ALA A 245 4.57 8.50 8.62
N ALA A 246 5.55 8.67 9.52
CA ALA A 246 5.27 9.17 10.88
C ALA A 246 4.68 10.60 10.90
N ASN A 247 4.93 11.42 9.88
CA ASN A 247 4.31 12.73 9.73
C ASN A 247 2.81 12.67 9.37
N TYR A 248 2.30 11.47 9.10
CA TYR A 248 0.93 11.24 8.62
C TYR A 248 0.17 10.21 9.48
N GLY A 249 0.56 10.10 10.76
CA GLY A 249 -0.13 9.26 11.74
C GLY A 249 0.17 7.77 11.65
N VAL A 250 1.30 7.39 11.04
CA VAL A 250 1.75 5.99 10.94
C VAL A 250 2.89 5.78 11.94
N PRO A 251 2.80 4.85 12.90
CA PRO A 251 3.83 4.61 13.92
C PRO A 251 5.05 3.83 13.38
N GLU A 252 5.61 4.27 12.25
CA GLU A 252 6.67 3.56 11.52
C GLU A 252 7.69 4.53 10.92
N THR A 253 8.97 4.18 11.00
CA THR A 253 10.06 4.93 10.34
C THR A 253 10.14 4.60 8.84
N ARG A 254 9.03 4.77 8.14
CA ARG A 254 8.90 4.42 6.72
C ARG A 254 8.92 5.67 5.85
N GLU A 255 9.78 5.69 4.84
CA GLU A 255 9.88 6.78 3.87
C GLU A 255 9.53 6.26 2.47
N ARG A 256 8.71 7.04 1.75
CA ARG A 256 8.29 6.73 0.38
C ARG A 256 8.42 7.94 -0.52
N VAL A 257 8.98 7.73 -1.70
CA VAL A 257 8.97 8.74 -2.75
C VAL A 257 7.65 8.65 -3.51
N ILE A 258 7.01 9.79 -3.69
CA ILE A 258 5.73 9.92 -4.40
C ILE A 258 5.94 10.81 -5.61
N PHE A 259 5.62 10.28 -6.79
CA PHE A 259 5.52 11.04 -8.04
C PHE A 259 4.05 11.36 -8.30
N ILE A 260 3.76 12.61 -8.63
CA ILE A 260 2.43 13.05 -9.04
C ILE A 260 2.54 13.66 -10.42
N GLY A 261 1.80 13.10 -11.37
CA GLY A 261 1.68 13.65 -12.72
C GLY A 261 0.25 14.05 -13.00
N ILE A 262 0.06 15.22 -13.63
CA ILE A 262 -1.24 15.83 -13.85
C ILE A 262 -1.35 16.15 -15.33
N LYS A 263 -2.45 15.73 -15.98
CA LYS A 263 -2.68 15.89 -17.40
C LYS A 263 -2.88 17.36 -17.74
N ARG A 264 -1.92 17.95 -18.47
CA ARG A 264 -1.90 19.37 -18.80
C ARG A 264 -3.15 19.83 -19.57
N SER A 265 -3.58 19.05 -20.56
CA SER A 265 -4.74 19.37 -21.41
C SER A 265 -6.08 19.33 -20.66
N ALA A 266 -6.14 18.75 -19.46
CA ALA A 266 -7.34 18.70 -18.64
C ALA A 266 -7.38 19.78 -17.55
N LEU A 267 -6.26 20.49 -17.32
CA LEU A 267 -6.16 21.50 -16.28
C LEU A 267 -6.86 22.81 -16.67
N ARG A 268 -7.40 23.47 -15.65
CA ARG A 268 -7.80 24.89 -15.75
C ARG A 268 -6.59 25.78 -16.01
N PRO A 269 -6.73 26.91 -16.73
CA PRO A 269 -5.62 27.81 -17.03
C PRO A 269 -4.85 28.26 -15.78
N GLU A 270 -5.56 28.60 -14.70
CA GLU A 270 -4.99 29.05 -13.42
C GLU A 270 -4.13 27.95 -12.79
N ALA A 271 -4.55 26.70 -12.89
CA ALA A 271 -3.79 25.56 -12.38
C ALA A 271 -2.53 25.30 -13.21
N VAL A 272 -2.59 25.47 -14.55
CA VAL A 272 -1.40 25.38 -15.42
C VAL A 272 -0.37 26.44 -15.03
N GLU A 273 -0.81 27.68 -14.79
CA GLU A 273 0.07 28.78 -14.37
C GLU A 273 0.69 28.47 -12.98
N ALA A 274 -0.14 28.07 -12.00
CA ALA A 274 0.31 27.79 -10.64
C ALA A 274 1.32 26.63 -10.58
N LEU A 275 1.03 25.52 -11.27
CA LEU A 275 1.91 24.33 -11.31
C LEU A 275 3.19 24.55 -12.14
N GLY A 276 3.23 25.57 -13.00
CA GLY A 276 4.41 25.96 -13.75
C GLY A 276 5.39 26.86 -12.98
N GLN A 277 5.02 27.33 -11.79
CA GLN A 277 5.87 28.19 -10.98
C GLN A 277 7.00 27.39 -10.32
N LYS A 278 8.15 28.05 -10.08
CA LYS A 278 9.29 27.45 -9.37
C LYS A 278 8.92 27.00 -7.95
N VAL A 279 8.04 27.75 -7.28
CA VAL A 279 7.45 27.39 -5.98
C VAL A 279 5.94 27.37 -6.21
N ILE A 280 5.36 26.19 -6.16
CA ILE A 280 3.92 26.00 -6.35
C ILE A 280 3.19 26.69 -5.18
N PRO A 281 2.17 27.52 -5.44
CA PRO A 281 1.35 28.11 -4.38
C PRO A 281 0.71 27.00 -3.51
N ALA A 282 0.69 27.21 -2.21
CA ALA A 282 0.31 26.16 -1.24
C ALA A 282 -1.10 25.62 -1.45
N GLU A 283 -2.03 26.41 -2.00
CA GLU A 283 -3.38 25.97 -2.37
C GLU A 283 -3.40 25.00 -3.55
N TYR A 284 -2.43 25.11 -4.47
CA TYR A 284 -2.29 24.25 -5.65
C TYR A 284 -1.32 23.08 -5.46
N ASP A 285 -0.56 23.00 -4.35
CA ASP A 285 0.36 21.89 -4.11
C ASP A 285 -0.42 20.61 -3.77
N PRO A 286 -0.35 19.51 -4.58
CA PRO A 286 -1.10 18.29 -4.32
C PRO A 286 -0.47 17.38 -3.26
N TYR A 287 0.72 17.69 -2.77
CA TYR A 287 1.33 16.92 -1.71
C TYR A 287 0.70 17.23 -0.35
N PRO A 288 0.42 16.21 0.48
CA PRO A 288 -0.21 16.41 1.78
C PRO A 288 0.73 17.15 2.74
N LYS A 289 0.19 18.08 3.51
CA LYS A 289 0.92 18.68 4.63
C LYS A 289 1.02 17.70 5.79
N PRO A 290 2.12 17.69 6.56
CA PRO A 290 2.24 16.89 7.78
C PRO A 290 1.05 17.11 8.73
N THR A 291 0.62 16.05 9.39
CA THR A 291 -0.42 16.07 10.43
C THR A 291 0.13 15.75 11.81
N HIS A 292 1.39 15.29 11.87
CA HIS A 292 2.12 15.00 13.11
C HIS A 292 3.53 15.59 13.04
N ASN A 293 4.07 15.92 14.20
CA ASN A 293 5.39 16.51 14.33
C ASN A 293 6.48 15.43 14.46
N PHE A 294 6.91 14.87 13.31
CA PHE A 294 8.13 14.07 13.26
C PHE A 294 9.14 14.76 12.34
N ASN A 295 10.13 15.43 12.94
CA ASN A 295 11.19 16.18 12.21
C ASN A 295 10.70 17.32 11.29
N VAL A 296 9.52 17.88 11.54
CA VAL A 296 8.98 19.02 10.75
C VAL A 296 9.06 20.36 11.46
N CYS A 297 9.55 20.40 12.68
CA CYS A 297 9.72 21.63 13.48
C CYS A 297 8.44 22.49 13.62
N ASP A 298 7.27 21.85 13.68
CA ASP A 298 5.98 22.50 13.90
C ASP A 298 5.38 22.03 15.23
N GLU A 299 5.57 22.80 16.28
CA GLU A 299 5.10 22.49 17.64
C GLU A 299 3.56 22.51 17.77
N THR A 300 2.84 23.02 16.78
CA THR A 300 1.37 23.02 16.79
C THR A 300 0.79 21.64 16.41
N LEU A 301 1.59 20.81 15.77
CA LEU A 301 1.19 19.44 15.40
C LEU A 301 1.39 18.48 16.59
N PRO A 302 0.49 17.49 16.76
CA PRO A 302 0.65 16.46 17.79
C PRO A 302 1.91 15.62 17.56
N ALA A 303 2.41 15.01 18.63
CA ALA A 303 3.48 14.04 18.57
C ALA A 303 3.11 12.85 17.64
N PRO A 304 4.11 12.13 17.08
CA PRO A 304 3.86 10.92 16.31
C PRO A 304 3.11 9.86 17.11
N VAL A 305 2.28 9.08 16.43
CA VAL A 305 1.65 7.89 17.00
C VAL A 305 2.73 6.87 17.36
N THR A 306 2.59 6.20 18.49
CA THR A 306 3.56 5.22 18.99
C THR A 306 3.07 3.78 18.81
N CYS A 307 3.98 2.81 18.92
CA CYS A 307 3.61 1.40 18.96
C CYS A 307 2.73 1.09 20.18
N ARG A 308 2.96 1.73 21.32
CA ARG A 308 2.13 1.58 22.53
C ARG A 308 0.68 1.96 22.27
N ASP A 309 0.45 3.08 21.58
CA ASP A 309 -0.91 3.53 21.24
C ASP A 309 -1.67 2.44 20.50
N ILE A 310 -1.12 1.95 19.39
CA ILE A 310 -1.81 1.01 18.50
C ILE A 310 -1.90 -0.41 19.04
N PHE A 311 -1.12 -0.78 20.05
CA PHE A 311 -1.17 -2.10 20.69
C PHE A 311 -1.99 -2.12 21.98
N THR A 312 -2.51 -0.97 22.42
CA THR A 312 -3.40 -0.90 23.58
C THR A 312 -4.62 -1.80 23.36
N GLY A 313 -4.85 -2.71 24.32
CA GLY A 313 -5.95 -3.67 24.28
C GLY A 313 -5.78 -4.85 23.32
N LEU A 314 -4.64 -4.95 22.60
CA LEU A 314 -4.35 -6.09 21.74
C LEU A 314 -3.97 -7.32 22.63
N PRO A 315 -4.68 -8.45 22.52
CA PRO A 315 -4.36 -9.62 23.33
C PRO A 315 -3.03 -10.27 22.90
N GLU A 316 -2.38 -10.98 23.83
CA GLU A 316 -1.27 -11.85 23.50
C GLU A 316 -1.71 -12.95 22.51
N PRO A 317 -0.80 -13.48 21.68
CA PRO A 317 -1.14 -14.49 20.67
C PRO A 317 -1.89 -15.71 21.21
N ALA A 318 -1.58 -16.15 22.42
CA ALA A 318 -2.24 -17.30 23.03
C ALA A 318 -3.72 -17.05 23.38
N ASP A 319 -4.07 -15.79 23.64
CA ASP A 319 -5.40 -15.37 24.09
C ASP A 319 -6.24 -14.80 22.93
N SER A 320 -5.70 -14.78 21.72
CA SER A 320 -6.37 -14.20 20.55
C SER A 320 -7.12 -15.24 19.72
N GLU A 321 -8.29 -14.89 19.23
CA GLU A 321 -8.99 -15.66 18.20
C GLU A 321 -8.61 -15.22 16.76
N ASP A 322 -8.02 -14.04 16.60
CA ASP A 322 -7.51 -13.58 15.32
C ASP A 322 -6.29 -14.39 14.86
N LEU A 323 -6.41 -15.12 13.77
CA LEU A 323 -5.31 -15.92 13.23
C LEU A 323 -4.07 -15.09 12.88
N ALA A 324 -4.25 -13.81 12.53
CA ALA A 324 -3.13 -12.91 12.26
C ALA A 324 -2.37 -12.49 13.53
N GLN A 325 -3.03 -12.55 14.71
CA GLN A 325 -2.39 -12.36 16.00
C GLN A 325 -1.86 -13.67 16.57
N LYS A 326 -2.61 -14.77 16.41
CA LYS A 326 -2.31 -16.08 16.97
C LYS A 326 -1.10 -16.76 16.31
N SER A 327 -0.92 -16.56 15.01
CA SER A 327 0.10 -17.26 14.21
C SER A 327 1.20 -16.31 13.79
N TYR A 328 2.41 -16.50 14.29
CA TYR A 328 3.55 -15.64 14.02
C TYR A 328 4.86 -16.42 13.84
N SER A 329 5.93 -15.73 13.44
CA SER A 329 7.26 -16.32 13.28
C SER A 329 7.87 -16.71 14.64
N CYS A 330 8.25 -17.98 14.76
CA CYS A 330 8.99 -18.50 15.92
C CYS A 330 10.52 -18.50 15.70
N ALA A 331 11.02 -17.75 14.70
CA ALA A 331 12.46 -17.66 14.43
C ALA A 331 13.20 -17.06 15.63
N LYS A 332 14.23 -17.78 16.09
CA LYS A 332 15.01 -17.43 17.30
C LYS A 332 15.85 -16.17 17.08
N TYR A 333 16.21 -15.54 18.17
CA TYR A 333 17.21 -14.48 18.20
C TYR A 333 18.57 -15.02 17.80
N LEU A 334 19.25 -14.36 16.87
CA LEU A 334 20.54 -14.80 16.34
C LEU A 334 21.69 -13.85 16.71
N SER A 335 21.43 -12.64 17.07
CA SER A 335 22.30 -11.56 17.54
C SER A 335 21.97 -10.23 16.86
N ASN A 336 22.43 -9.11 17.42
CA ASN A 336 22.22 -7.76 16.88
C ASN A 336 22.86 -7.46 15.51
N ARG A 337 23.58 -8.43 14.91
CA ARG A 337 24.35 -8.21 13.67
C ARG A 337 23.55 -8.45 12.39
N SER A 338 22.34 -8.99 12.48
CA SER A 338 21.49 -9.28 11.33
C SER A 338 20.18 -8.51 11.37
N GLN A 339 19.57 -8.30 10.21
CA GLN A 339 18.26 -7.62 10.11
C GLN A 339 17.17 -8.41 10.83
N GLY A 340 16.16 -7.71 11.36
CA GLY A 340 15.04 -8.33 12.07
C GLY A 340 15.43 -8.91 13.44
N GLN A 341 16.54 -8.46 14.04
CA GLN A 341 17.03 -8.94 15.33
C GLN A 341 16.95 -7.84 16.41
N THR A 342 16.15 -6.81 16.19
CA THR A 342 15.96 -5.74 17.17
C THR A 342 14.56 -5.79 17.76
N GLU A 343 14.46 -5.38 19.04
CA GLU A 343 13.18 -5.09 19.67
C GLU A 343 12.63 -3.79 19.12
N ILE A 344 11.31 -3.70 18.92
CA ILE A 344 10.67 -2.44 18.50
C ILE A 344 10.82 -1.38 19.61
N ASN A 345 10.80 -0.12 19.21
CA ASN A 345 10.64 0.97 20.15
C ASN A 345 9.16 1.09 20.55
N PHE A 346 8.78 0.51 21.69
CA PHE A 346 7.41 0.40 22.12
C PHE A 346 6.76 1.77 22.40
N ASP A 347 7.52 2.70 22.99
CA ASP A 347 7.09 4.07 23.29
C ASP A 347 7.42 5.05 22.17
N GLY A 348 7.67 4.57 20.98
CA GLY A 348 8.03 5.36 19.80
C GLY A 348 7.59 4.68 18.52
N LEU A 349 8.40 4.89 17.46
CA LEU A 349 8.13 4.36 16.13
C LEU A 349 8.75 2.96 15.97
N ALA A 350 8.02 2.09 15.28
CA ALA A 350 8.58 0.83 14.77
C ALA A 350 9.56 1.12 13.62
N PRO A 351 10.56 0.24 13.41
CA PRO A 351 11.33 0.23 12.18
C PRO A 351 10.44 -0.17 11.01
N THR A 352 10.88 0.16 9.78
CA THR A 352 10.16 -0.18 8.55
C THR A 352 9.83 -1.67 8.46
N ILE A 353 8.54 -2.00 8.44
CA ILE A 353 8.05 -3.36 8.20
C ILE A 353 8.41 -3.75 6.77
N ARG A 354 9.20 -4.82 6.64
CA ARG A 354 9.73 -5.29 5.36
C ARG A 354 8.90 -6.44 4.82
N SER A 355 9.00 -6.65 3.52
CA SER A 355 8.42 -7.79 2.81
C SER A 355 9.17 -9.09 3.13
N GLU A 356 9.27 -9.46 4.42
CA GLU A 356 9.97 -10.63 4.89
C GLU A 356 9.07 -11.87 4.89
N HIS A 357 9.49 -12.91 4.18
CA HIS A 357 8.77 -14.18 4.12
C HIS A 357 9.53 -15.34 4.80
N HIS A 358 10.75 -15.07 5.32
CA HIS A 358 11.55 -16.06 6.06
C HIS A 358 11.45 -15.91 7.57
N GLY A 359 10.60 -15.01 8.06
CA GLY A 359 10.36 -14.80 9.49
C GLY A 359 11.38 -13.93 10.22
N ASN A 360 12.25 -13.22 9.50
CA ASN A 360 13.18 -12.23 10.06
C ASN A 360 12.49 -10.88 10.30
N ILE A 361 11.33 -10.91 10.93
CA ILE A 361 10.62 -9.72 11.38
C ILE A 361 11.17 -9.30 12.74
N GLU A 362 11.11 -8.02 13.08
CA GLU A 362 11.57 -7.47 14.35
C GLU A 362 10.88 -8.15 15.53
N PHE A 363 11.53 -8.12 16.71
CA PHE A 363 10.95 -8.64 17.93
C PHE A 363 9.93 -7.66 18.51
N ARG A 364 8.77 -8.17 18.93
CA ARG A 364 7.82 -7.43 19.76
C ARG A 364 8.46 -7.11 21.11
N ARG A 365 9.16 -8.11 21.68
CA ARG A 365 10.01 -8.00 22.85
C ARG A 365 11.12 -9.02 22.83
N LEU A 366 12.28 -8.63 23.34
CA LEU A 366 13.40 -9.51 23.63
C LEU A 366 13.36 -9.93 25.09
N SER A 367 13.99 -11.06 25.42
CA SER A 367 14.26 -11.43 26.81
C SER A 367 15.29 -10.47 27.44
N ALA A 368 15.36 -10.42 28.76
CA ALA A 368 16.38 -9.67 29.49
C ALA A 368 17.80 -10.12 29.09
N GLU A 369 18.01 -11.41 28.83
CA GLU A 369 19.29 -11.98 28.37
C GLU A 369 19.69 -11.43 27.00
N HIS A 370 18.74 -11.18 26.10
CA HIS A 370 18.97 -10.62 24.77
C HIS A 370 18.87 -9.08 24.71
N GLY A 371 18.79 -8.43 25.88
CA GLY A 371 18.77 -6.97 25.98
C GLY A 371 17.40 -6.34 25.78
N GLY A 372 16.35 -7.03 26.16
CA GLY A 372 14.97 -6.53 26.15
C GLY A 372 14.82 -5.26 26.99
N LYS A 373 14.04 -4.28 26.51
CA LYS A 373 13.89 -2.94 27.09
C LYS A 373 12.50 -2.66 27.64
N ILE A 374 11.51 -3.46 27.30
CA ILE A 374 10.12 -3.27 27.74
C ILE A 374 9.97 -3.84 29.17
N SER A 375 10.44 -3.06 30.15
CA SER A 375 10.56 -3.49 31.55
C SER A 375 9.24 -3.99 32.15
N GLU A 376 8.12 -3.36 31.79
CA GLU A 376 6.78 -3.75 32.23
C GLU A 376 6.42 -5.18 31.80
N GLU A 377 6.65 -5.51 30.54
CA GLU A 377 6.36 -6.85 30.00
C GLU A 377 7.33 -7.90 30.50
N LEU A 378 8.61 -7.52 30.67
CA LEU A 378 9.62 -8.40 31.29
C LEU A 378 9.30 -8.73 32.73
N SER A 379 8.86 -7.75 33.53
CA SER A 379 8.47 -7.97 34.94
C SER A 379 7.24 -8.85 35.08
N ASN A 380 6.34 -8.83 34.08
CA ASN A 380 5.17 -9.71 34.00
C ASN A 380 5.50 -11.12 33.48
N GLY A 381 6.76 -11.44 33.21
CA GLY A 381 7.21 -12.75 32.78
C GLY A 381 6.79 -13.12 31.35
N LEU A 382 6.46 -12.15 30.50
CA LEU A 382 6.06 -12.41 29.13
C LEU A 382 7.25 -12.88 28.28
N ALA A 383 7.04 -13.95 27.51
CA ALA A 383 8.09 -14.59 26.73
C ALA A 383 8.59 -13.71 25.56
N GLU A 384 9.87 -13.84 25.23
CA GLU A 384 10.46 -13.29 24.02
C GLU A 384 9.67 -13.76 22.78
N ARG A 385 9.32 -12.85 21.91
CA ARG A 385 8.64 -13.15 20.65
C ARG A 385 8.79 -12.08 19.57
N ARG A 386 8.63 -12.51 18.35
CA ARG A 386 8.56 -11.59 17.19
C ARG A 386 7.20 -10.93 17.10
N LEU A 387 7.14 -9.85 16.32
CA LEU A 387 5.86 -9.24 15.91
C LEU A 387 4.98 -10.27 15.22
N THR A 388 3.70 -10.19 15.46
CA THR A 388 2.68 -10.95 14.71
C THR A 388 2.34 -10.26 13.39
N PRO A 389 1.71 -10.94 12.41
CA PRO A 389 1.15 -10.28 11.25
C PRO A 389 0.15 -9.15 11.60
N ARG A 390 -0.67 -9.34 12.65
CA ARG A 390 -1.60 -8.30 13.13
C ARG A 390 -0.86 -7.08 13.65
N GLU A 391 0.15 -7.25 14.46
CA GLU A 391 0.98 -6.15 14.96
C GLU A 391 1.68 -5.40 13.81
N CYS A 392 2.24 -6.13 12.83
CA CYS A 392 2.81 -5.51 11.63
C CYS A 392 1.77 -4.73 10.82
N ALA A 393 0.54 -5.25 10.70
CA ALA A 393 -0.55 -4.58 10.00
C ALA A 393 -0.98 -3.29 10.70
N LEU A 394 -1.10 -3.32 12.04
CA LEU A 394 -1.43 -2.13 12.84
C LEU A 394 -0.35 -1.06 12.77
N ILE A 395 0.94 -1.46 12.81
CA ILE A 395 2.07 -0.54 12.61
C ILE A 395 1.93 0.19 11.26
N GLN A 396 1.54 -0.52 10.21
CA GLN A 396 1.29 0.07 8.91
C GLN A 396 -0.10 0.74 8.78
N THR A 397 -0.84 0.86 9.88
CA THR A 397 -2.18 1.47 9.90
C THR A 397 -3.23 0.76 9.05
N PHE A 398 -3.06 -0.53 8.76
CA PHE A 398 -4.17 -1.32 8.25
C PHE A 398 -5.28 -1.41 9.30
N PRO A 399 -6.55 -1.45 8.89
CA PRO A 399 -7.66 -1.58 9.81
C PRO A 399 -7.54 -2.80 10.73
N PRO A 400 -7.94 -2.70 12.00
CA PRO A 400 -7.84 -3.82 12.94
C PRO A 400 -8.67 -5.04 12.54
N ASP A 401 -9.66 -4.84 11.69
CA ASP A 401 -10.55 -5.86 11.13
C ASP A 401 -10.12 -6.35 9.72
N TYR A 402 -8.92 -5.96 9.23
CA TYR A 402 -8.41 -6.46 7.96
C TYR A 402 -7.97 -7.94 8.08
N PRO A 403 -8.54 -8.87 7.27
CA PRO A 403 -8.27 -10.30 7.40
C PRO A 403 -6.96 -10.70 6.69
N PHE A 404 -5.82 -10.66 7.40
CA PHE A 404 -4.51 -11.01 6.82
C PHE A 404 -4.18 -12.50 6.84
N VAL A 405 -4.67 -13.26 7.82
CA VAL A 405 -4.40 -14.71 7.92
C VAL A 405 -5.71 -15.44 8.00
N PHE A 406 -5.94 -16.34 7.04
CA PHE A 406 -7.16 -17.14 7.02
C PHE A 406 -6.99 -18.42 6.20
N HIS A 407 -7.89 -19.38 6.43
CA HIS A 407 -7.89 -20.65 5.74
C HIS A 407 -8.76 -20.62 4.47
N LYS A 408 -8.50 -21.58 3.57
CA LYS A 408 -9.40 -21.89 2.45
C LYS A 408 -10.71 -22.46 2.98
N ALA A 409 -11.81 -22.26 2.25
CA ALA A 409 -13.11 -22.82 2.61
C ALA A 409 -13.00 -24.33 2.89
N ASN A 410 -13.63 -24.77 3.98
CA ASN A 410 -13.70 -26.18 4.39
C ASN A 410 -12.33 -26.90 4.49
N SER A 411 -11.25 -26.18 4.75
CA SER A 411 -9.88 -26.70 4.78
C SER A 411 -9.07 -26.08 5.93
N LYS A 412 -8.13 -26.89 6.47
CA LYS A 412 -7.09 -26.40 7.40
C LYS A 412 -5.90 -25.74 6.69
N ARG A 413 -5.89 -25.74 5.34
CA ARG A 413 -4.82 -25.09 4.57
C ARG A 413 -5.06 -23.58 4.52
N TYR A 414 -4.02 -22.82 4.68
CA TYR A 414 -4.09 -21.36 4.56
C TYR A 414 -4.44 -20.95 3.14
N ALA A 415 -5.34 -19.98 3.00
CA ALA A 415 -5.51 -19.16 1.80
C ALA A 415 -4.48 -18.03 1.81
N VAL A 416 -4.32 -17.35 2.96
CA VAL A 416 -3.20 -16.45 3.25
C VAL A 416 -2.53 -16.94 4.52
N SER A 417 -1.27 -17.36 4.39
CA SER A 417 -0.46 -17.84 5.52
C SER A 417 0.14 -16.69 6.32
N PRO A 418 0.60 -16.90 7.57
CA PRO A 418 1.35 -15.88 8.31
C PRO A 418 2.56 -15.35 7.54
N SER A 419 3.30 -16.23 6.84
CA SER A 419 4.44 -15.83 6.00
C SER A 419 4.01 -14.97 4.80
N GLY A 420 2.91 -15.35 4.13
CA GLY A 420 2.30 -14.55 3.07
C GLY A 420 1.82 -13.20 3.57
N ALA A 421 1.22 -13.15 4.77
CA ALA A 421 0.76 -11.93 5.41
C ALA A 421 1.91 -10.94 5.65
N TYR A 422 3.04 -11.36 6.25
CA TYR A 422 4.21 -10.48 6.40
C TYR A 422 4.69 -9.90 5.07
N LYS A 423 4.72 -10.74 4.03
CA LYS A 423 5.15 -10.33 2.70
C LYS A 423 4.25 -9.24 2.10
N ILE A 424 2.94 -9.45 2.12
CA ILE A 424 1.99 -8.49 1.51
C ILE A 424 1.85 -7.22 2.35
N ILE A 425 1.92 -7.29 3.69
CA ILE A 425 1.94 -6.13 4.58
C ILE A 425 3.19 -5.28 4.33
N GLY A 426 4.37 -5.90 4.30
CA GLY A 426 5.64 -5.19 4.11
C GLY A 426 5.77 -4.49 2.76
N ASN A 427 5.12 -5.02 1.71
CA ASN A 427 5.08 -4.39 0.38
C ASN A 427 4.13 -3.18 0.31
N ALA A 428 3.16 -3.09 1.19
CA ALA A 428 2.08 -2.11 1.08
C ALA A 428 2.51 -0.67 1.40
N VAL A 429 1.78 0.27 0.82
CA VAL A 429 1.73 1.67 1.28
C VAL A 429 0.82 1.71 2.51
N PRO A 430 1.21 2.37 3.62
CA PRO A 430 0.34 2.51 4.78
C PRO A 430 -0.98 3.21 4.42
N PRO A 431 -2.15 2.63 4.75
CA PRO A 431 -3.45 3.24 4.44
C PRO A 431 -3.60 4.67 4.93
N MET A 432 -3.04 5.01 6.10
CA MET A 432 -3.13 6.37 6.65
C MET A 432 -2.30 7.38 5.85
N LEU A 433 -1.13 6.99 5.34
CA LEU A 433 -0.34 7.81 4.42
C LEU A 433 -1.09 8.05 3.12
N ALA A 434 -1.66 7.00 2.53
CA ALA A 434 -2.47 7.08 1.32
C ALA A 434 -3.74 7.92 1.52
N TYR A 435 -4.37 7.84 2.70
CA TYR A 435 -5.52 8.67 3.06
C TYR A 435 -5.18 10.16 3.10
N ASN A 436 -4.04 10.53 3.69
CA ASN A 436 -3.57 11.92 3.70
C ASN A 436 -3.33 12.43 2.26
N ILE A 437 -2.72 11.62 1.38
CA ILE A 437 -2.56 11.95 -0.04
C ILE A 437 -3.93 12.14 -0.71
N ALA A 438 -4.85 11.21 -0.51
CA ALA A 438 -6.19 11.26 -1.07
C ALA A 438 -6.96 12.51 -0.64
N ARG A 439 -6.95 12.84 0.66
CA ARG A 439 -7.60 14.04 1.19
C ARG A 439 -7.05 15.31 0.54
N ARG A 440 -5.73 15.39 0.38
CA ARG A 440 -5.11 16.55 -0.27
C ARG A 440 -5.47 16.64 -1.75
N ILE A 441 -5.43 15.53 -2.48
CA ILE A 441 -5.84 15.51 -3.90
C ILE A 441 -7.31 15.91 -4.04
N GLN A 442 -8.20 15.42 -3.16
CA GLN A 442 -9.62 15.80 -3.17
C GLN A 442 -9.81 17.31 -2.90
N GLU A 443 -8.99 17.94 -2.05
CA GLU A 443 -9.02 19.39 -1.79
C GLU A 443 -8.61 20.21 -3.03
N VAL A 444 -7.58 19.78 -3.76
CA VAL A 444 -7.10 20.51 -4.95
C VAL A 444 -7.84 20.16 -6.24
N TRP A 445 -8.59 19.06 -6.25
CA TRP A 445 -9.28 18.58 -7.46
C TRP A 445 -10.15 19.64 -8.14
N PRO A 446 -11.03 20.37 -7.42
CA PRO A 446 -11.86 21.43 -8.02
C PRO A 446 -11.07 22.66 -8.45
N LEU A 447 -9.81 22.84 -8.00
CA LEU A 447 -8.93 23.88 -8.50
C LEU A 447 -8.27 23.49 -9.82
N TYR A 448 -8.11 22.17 -10.07
CA TYR A 448 -7.44 21.65 -11.25
C TYR A 448 -8.38 21.37 -12.40
N PHE A 449 -9.54 20.82 -12.13
CA PHE A 449 -10.44 20.25 -13.15
C PHE A 449 -11.86 20.81 -13.03
N ASP A 450 -12.52 20.83 -14.20
CA ASP A 450 -13.95 21.17 -14.29
C ASP A 450 -14.84 20.01 -13.85
#